data_a8dcbea5dcac4a1b64f927a5643aa938
#
_entry.id   a8dcbea5dcac4a1b64f927a5643aa938
#
_cell.length_a   1.000
_cell.length_b   1.000
_cell.length_c   1.000
_cell.angle_alpha   90.00
_cell.angle_beta   90.00
_cell.angle_gamma   90.00
#
_symmetry.space_group_name_H-M   'P 1'
#
loop_
_entity.id
_entity.type
_entity.pdbx_description
1 polymer ?
#
loop_
_entity_poly.entity_id
_entity_poly.type
_entity_poly.pdbx_seq_one_letter_code
_entity_poly.pdbx_strand_id
1 'polypeptide(L)'
;MSSKADHTGNKKDAHTLWQGVRVLVARPYDQGSSLSLHLTQLGAKVIQFPTISIEPTPISQPLKNCFLNLDQYHHVIAISVHAVQYGLNWVDQYWPQLPLNIKWYAVGEKTAQALKNADIPAISSKIGFDSESLLNLPELTALEHQKVLILRGAGGRELLKDQLEQRGAIVDYADLYQRDCPNYAVSEINDALITFSPDILIALSGETLHNLVNISQNKDIATKSQHAITDKTVLVPSNRVADQARSLGFSNIWVPQELNEQALVDCIKSNYCAFNDMS
;
A
#
# COMPACT_ATOMS: atom_id res chain seq x y z
N MET A 1 44.71 30.74 -28.00
CA MET A 1 44.84 29.99 -26.75
C MET A 1 43.48 29.94 -26.10
N SER A 2 42.74 28.86 -26.31
CA SER A 2 41.36 28.67 -25.83
C SER A 2 41.43 27.53 -24.84
N SER A 3 41.20 27.82 -23.56
CA SER A 3 41.14 26.82 -22.49
C SER A 3 39.82 26.07 -22.53
N LYS A 4 39.88 24.78 -22.83
CA LYS A 4 38.77 23.85 -22.60
C LYS A 4 38.62 23.65 -21.08
N ALA A 5 37.50 24.05 -20.54
CA ALA A 5 37.08 23.67 -19.21
C ALA A 5 36.64 22.19 -19.22
N ASP A 6 37.33 21.38 -18.45
CA ASP A 6 37.03 19.99 -18.17
C ASP A 6 35.71 19.88 -17.37
N HIS A 7 34.66 19.32 -17.97
CA HIS A 7 33.43 18.92 -17.30
C HIS A 7 33.49 17.42 -16.94
N THR A 8 34.45 17.02 -16.12
CA THR A 8 34.49 15.69 -15.48
C THR A 8 34.22 15.79 -13.98
N GLY A 9 33.10 16.39 -13.61
CA GLY A 9 32.62 16.48 -12.24
C GLY A 9 31.45 15.54 -12.00
N ASN A 10 31.63 14.62 -11.06
CA ASN A 10 30.52 14.05 -10.25
C ASN A 10 29.76 12.81 -10.71
N LYS A 11 30.43 11.75 -11.16
CA LYS A 11 29.82 10.39 -11.17
C LYS A 11 30.29 9.47 -10.02
N LYS A 12 31.31 9.85 -9.27
CA LYS A 12 31.82 9.04 -8.14
C LYS A 12 31.07 9.27 -6.82
N ASP A 13 30.44 10.42 -6.64
CA ASP A 13 29.89 10.80 -5.33
C ASP A 13 28.53 10.16 -5.00
N ALA A 14 27.73 9.80 -6.02
CA ALA A 14 26.39 9.24 -5.79
C ALA A 14 26.40 7.84 -5.14
N HIS A 15 27.40 7.00 -5.44
CA HIS A 15 27.50 5.65 -4.88
C HIS A 15 28.06 5.65 -3.45
N THR A 16 28.85 6.66 -3.10
CA THR A 16 29.47 6.82 -1.78
C THR A 16 28.44 7.22 -0.73
N LEU A 17 27.44 7.99 -1.13
CA LEU A 17 26.41 8.51 -0.24
C LEU A 17 25.57 7.41 0.45
N TRP A 18 25.28 6.33 -0.27
CA TRP A 18 24.41 5.25 0.21
C TRP A 18 25.15 4.13 0.95
N GLN A 19 26.50 4.16 0.91
CA GLN A 19 27.30 3.15 1.58
C GLN A 19 27.14 3.25 3.10
N GLY A 20 26.60 2.16 3.69
CA GLY A 20 26.39 2.06 5.13
C GLY A 20 25.05 2.58 5.61
N VAL A 21 24.28 3.31 4.79
CA VAL A 21 22.92 3.75 5.13
C VAL A 21 22.00 2.54 5.28
N ARG A 22 21.32 2.43 6.42
CA ARG A 22 20.42 1.33 6.75
C ARG A 22 18.99 1.83 6.68
N VAL A 23 18.21 1.25 5.78
CA VAL A 23 16.83 1.66 5.52
C VAL A 23 15.87 0.52 5.88
N LEU A 24 14.87 0.81 6.70
CA LEU A 24 13.77 -0.09 6.96
C LEU A 24 12.54 0.37 6.17
N VAL A 25 11.99 -0.53 5.33
CA VAL A 25 10.80 -0.28 4.53
C VAL A 25 9.60 -0.98 5.17
N ALA A 26 8.72 -0.20 5.81
CA ALA A 26 7.58 -0.70 6.58
C ALA A 26 6.31 -0.91 5.73
N ARG A 27 6.45 -1.18 4.42
CA ARG A 27 5.33 -1.45 3.50
C ARG A 27 5.10 -2.95 3.31
N PRO A 28 3.87 -3.39 2.95
CA PRO A 28 3.65 -4.75 2.47
C PRO A 28 4.66 -5.15 1.40
N TYR A 29 5.05 -6.42 1.37
CA TYR A 29 6.13 -6.89 0.48
C TYR A 29 5.90 -6.56 -0.99
N ASP A 30 4.68 -6.75 -1.49
CA ASP A 30 4.27 -6.45 -2.88
C ASP A 30 4.42 -4.98 -3.26
N GLN A 31 4.27 -4.08 -2.28
CA GLN A 31 4.37 -2.63 -2.47
C GLN A 31 5.74 -2.06 -2.12
N GLY A 32 6.55 -2.76 -1.36
CA GLY A 32 7.86 -2.34 -0.88
C GLY A 32 9.04 -2.85 -1.69
N SER A 33 8.86 -3.94 -2.44
CA SER A 33 9.96 -4.67 -3.09
C SER A 33 10.69 -3.85 -4.15
N SER A 34 9.99 -3.09 -4.98
CA SER A 34 10.59 -2.24 -6.02
C SER A 34 11.47 -1.15 -5.40
N LEU A 35 10.94 -0.42 -4.42
CA LEU A 35 11.70 0.61 -3.69
C LEU A 35 12.91 0.02 -2.97
N SER A 36 12.74 -1.13 -2.32
CA SER A 36 13.82 -1.81 -1.60
C SER A 36 14.94 -2.24 -2.54
N LEU A 37 14.60 -2.76 -3.71
CA LEU A 37 15.57 -3.13 -4.74
C LEU A 37 16.32 -1.90 -5.25
N HIS A 38 15.59 -0.83 -5.55
CA HIS A 38 16.20 0.43 -6.04
C HIS A 38 17.18 1.02 -5.00
N LEU A 39 16.80 1.10 -3.73
CA LEU A 39 17.69 1.58 -2.67
C LEU A 39 18.92 0.69 -2.49
N THR A 40 18.74 -0.64 -2.62
CA THR A 40 19.87 -1.59 -2.55
C THR A 40 20.81 -1.42 -3.74
N GLN A 41 20.30 -1.20 -4.95
CA GLN A 41 21.12 -0.91 -6.15
C GLN A 41 21.93 0.39 -6.00
N LEU A 42 21.42 1.35 -5.25
CA LEU A 42 22.15 2.58 -4.91
C LEU A 42 23.25 2.36 -3.86
N GLY A 43 23.27 1.22 -3.15
CA GLY A 43 24.28 0.86 -2.16
C GLY A 43 23.82 0.91 -0.70
N ALA A 44 22.54 1.19 -0.43
CA ALA A 44 21.97 1.12 0.91
C ALA A 44 21.82 -0.34 1.38
N LYS A 45 21.92 -0.55 2.69
CA LYS A 45 21.45 -1.79 3.33
C LYS A 45 19.96 -1.64 3.59
N VAL A 46 19.14 -2.52 3.04
CA VAL A 46 17.68 -2.42 3.14
C VAL A 46 17.09 -3.67 3.75
N ILE A 47 16.17 -3.50 4.68
CA ILE A 47 15.27 -4.57 5.13
C ILE A 47 13.83 -4.17 4.86
N GLN A 48 13.01 -5.15 4.49
CA GLN A 48 11.56 -5.01 4.48
C GLN A 48 11.02 -5.54 5.81
N PHE A 49 10.27 -4.68 6.50
CA PHE A 49 9.60 -5.00 7.75
C PHE A 49 8.15 -4.52 7.67
N PRO A 50 7.30 -5.24 6.93
CA PRO A 50 5.90 -4.85 6.74
C PRO A 50 5.18 -4.68 8.08
N THR A 51 4.45 -3.60 8.24
CA THR A 51 3.63 -3.34 9.43
C THR A 51 2.14 -3.48 9.16
N ILE A 52 1.80 -3.92 7.94
CA ILE A 52 0.47 -4.31 7.53
C ILE A 52 0.58 -5.66 6.84
N SER A 53 -0.14 -6.66 7.32
CA SER A 53 -0.42 -7.92 6.63
C SER A 53 -1.76 -7.81 5.92
N ILE A 54 -1.87 -8.53 4.81
CA ILE A 54 -3.12 -8.67 4.07
C ILE A 54 -3.40 -10.16 4.01
N GLU A 55 -4.38 -10.58 4.81
CA GLU A 55 -4.73 -11.99 5.00
C GLU A 55 -6.13 -12.26 4.47
N PRO A 56 -6.40 -13.45 3.89
CA PRO A 56 -7.75 -13.81 3.48
C PRO A 56 -8.68 -13.80 4.69
N THR A 57 -9.91 -13.31 4.52
CA THR A 57 -10.92 -13.43 5.55
C THR A 57 -11.28 -14.90 5.80
N PRO A 58 -11.70 -15.26 7.03
CA PRO A 58 -12.23 -16.59 7.30
C PRO A 58 -13.37 -16.93 6.36
N ILE A 59 -13.38 -18.17 5.89
CA ILE A 59 -14.45 -18.66 5.01
C ILE A 59 -15.78 -18.65 5.76
N SER A 60 -16.73 -17.88 5.25
CA SER A 60 -18.09 -17.79 5.79
C SER A 60 -19.11 -18.24 4.75
N GLN A 61 -20.29 -18.70 5.22
CA GLN A 61 -21.37 -19.09 4.29
C GLN A 61 -21.87 -17.91 3.44
N PRO A 62 -22.06 -16.68 3.98
CA PRO A 62 -22.40 -15.53 3.15
C PRO A 62 -21.38 -15.25 2.04
N LEU A 63 -20.09 -15.24 2.36
CA LEU A 63 -19.02 -15.05 1.36
C LEU A 63 -19.08 -16.15 0.28
N LYS A 64 -19.22 -17.40 0.69
CA LYS A 64 -19.36 -18.53 -0.24
C LYS A 64 -20.57 -18.36 -1.16
N ASN A 65 -21.71 -17.92 -0.63
CA ASN A 65 -22.94 -17.71 -1.39
C ASN A 65 -22.78 -16.63 -2.47
N CYS A 66 -22.00 -15.58 -2.23
CA CYS A 66 -21.70 -14.57 -3.25
C CYS A 66 -21.11 -15.21 -4.51
N PHE A 67 -20.16 -16.13 -4.34
CA PHE A 67 -19.49 -16.77 -5.47
C PHE A 67 -20.28 -17.94 -6.06
N LEU A 68 -21.03 -18.70 -5.25
CA LEU A 68 -21.92 -19.74 -5.78
C LEU A 68 -23.05 -19.18 -6.66
N ASN A 69 -23.48 -17.95 -6.39
CA ASN A 69 -24.55 -17.26 -7.12
C ASN A 69 -23.99 -16.13 -7.99
N LEU A 70 -22.74 -16.23 -8.45
CA LEU A 70 -22.09 -15.18 -9.22
C LEU A 70 -22.87 -14.84 -10.50
N ASP A 71 -23.51 -15.80 -11.12
CA ASP A 71 -24.35 -15.66 -12.32
C ASP A 71 -25.62 -14.82 -12.10
N GLN A 72 -26.01 -14.57 -10.85
CA GLN A 72 -27.15 -13.72 -10.52
C GLN A 72 -26.79 -12.23 -10.43
N TYR A 73 -25.51 -11.88 -10.42
CA TYR A 73 -25.07 -10.50 -10.38
C TYR A 73 -25.01 -9.90 -11.79
N HIS A 74 -25.46 -8.65 -11.88
CA HIS A 74 -25.38 -7.85 -13.09
C HIS A 74 -24.04 -7.08 -13.17
N HIS A 75 -23.53 -6.72 -11.98
CA HIS A 75 -22.34 -5.91 -11.82
C HIS A 75 -21.43 -6.50 -10.74
N VAL A 76 -20.13 -6.55 -11.02
CA VAL A 76 -19.09 -6.88 -10.03
C VAL A 76 -18.11 -5.71 -9.98
N ILE A 77 -17.90 -5.16 -8.80
CA ILE A 77 -17.02 -4.00 -8.58
C ILE A 77 -15.83 -4.44 -7.73
N ALA A 78 -14.62 -4.39 -8.27
CA ALA A 78 -13.40 -4.62 -7.52
C ALA A 78 -12.78 -3.28 -7.06
N ILE A 79 -12.58 -3.13 -5.74
CA ILE A 79 -12.08 -1.86 -5.19
C ILE A 79 -10.55 -1.80 -5.02
N SER A 80 -9.84 -2.90 -5.23
CA SER A 80 -8.39 -2.96 -5.09
C SER A 80 -7.80 -4.16 -5.84
N VAL A 81 -6.49 -4.14 -6.06
CA VAL A 81 -5.75 -5.27 -6.65
C VAL A 81 -5.90 -6.54 -5.80
N HIS A 82 -5.83 -6.43 -4.48
CA HIS A 82 -6.04 -7.58 -3.58
C HIS A 82 -7.47 -8.13 -3.68
N ALA A 83 -8.48 -7.25 -3.83
CA ALA A 83 -9.86 -7.69 -4.05
C ALA A 83 -9.99 -8.51 -5.34
N VAL A 84 -9.26 -8.12 -6.40
CA VAL A 84 -9.19 -8.92 -7.64
C VAL A 84 -8.53 -10.27 -7.38
N GLN A 85 -7.33 -10.28 -6.79
CA GLN A 85 -6.57 -11.50 -6.55
C GLN A 85 -7.35 -12.52 -5.71
N TYR A 86 -7.86 -12.09 -4.56
CA TYR A 86 -8.64 -12.98 -3.69
C TYR A 86 -9.99 -13.36 -4.29
N GLY A 87 -10.65 -12.42 -5.01
CA GLY A 87 -11.91 -12.69 -5.68
C GLY A 87 -11.78 -13.71 -6.80
N LEU A 88 -10.73 -13.63 -7.61
CA LEU A 88 -10.47 -14.59 -8.69
C LEU A 88 -10.19 -15.99 -8.15
N ASN A 89 -9.49 -16.13 -7.02
CA ASN A 89 -9.31 -17.44 -6.39
C ASN A 89 -10.66 -18.11 -6.05
N TRP A 90 -11.67 -17.33 -5.64
CA TRP A 90 -13.01 -17.82 -5.41
C TRP A 90 -13.74 -18.15 -6.72
N VAL A 91 -13.59 -17.30 -7.75
CA VAL A 91 -14.18 -17.53 -9.07
C VAL A 91 -13.65 -18.84 -9.66
N ASP A 92 -12.34 -19.03 -9.67
CA ASP A 92 -11.68 -20.22 -10.23
C ASP A 92 -12.10 -21.51 -9.51
N GLN A 93 -12.47 -21.42 -8.24
CA GLN A 93 -12.94 -22.57 -7.46
C GLN A 93 -14.32 -23.07 -7.89
N TYR A 94 -15.21 -22.15 -8.33
CA TYR A 94 -16.63 -22.49 -8.60
C TYR A 94 -17.03 -22.37 -10.07
N TRP A 95 -16.28 -21.60 -10.86
CA TRP A 95 -16.63 -21.25 -12.22
C TRP A 95 -15.51 -21.58 -13.20
N PRO A 96 -15.56 -22.74 -13.89
CA PRO A 96 -14.58 -23.07 -14.94
C PRO A 96 -14.57 -22.06 -16.09
N GLN A 97 -15.67 -21.34 -16.26
CA GLN A 97 -15.82 -20.21 -17.17
C GLN A 97 -16.65 -19.14 -16.46
N LEU A 98 -16.27 -17.88 -16.67
CA LEU A 98 -17.02 -16.76 -16.12
C LEU A 98 -18.45 -16.75 -16.63
N PRO A 99 -19.46 -16.47 -15.77
CA PRO A 99 -20.82 -16.27 -16.20
C PRO A 99 -20.92 -15.13 -17.21
N LEU A 100 -21.77 -15.31 -18.22
CA LEU A 100 -22.02 -14.31 -19.23
C LEU A 100 -22.85 -13.14 -18.66
N ASN A 101 -22.76 -12.00 -19.31
CA ASN A 101 -23.55 -10.79 -19.02
C ASN A 101 -23.24 -10.08 -17.69
N ILE A 102 -22.16 -10.41 -17.01
CA ILE A 102 -21.67 -9.65 -15.86
C ILE A 102 -20.78 -8.50 -16.35
N LYS A 103 -21.08 -7.28 -15.92
CA LYS A 103 -20.22 -6.13 -16.13
C LYS A 103 -19.24 -5.99 -14.97
N TRP A 104 -17.97 -5.98 -15.26
CA TRP A 104 -16.91 -5.83 -14.28
C TRP A 104 -16.42 -4.40 -14.22
N TYR A 105 -16.21 -3.90 -13.00
CA TYR A 105 -15.74 -2.53 -12.74
C TYR A 105 -14.53 -2.56 -11.83
N ALA A 106 -13.68 -1.56 -12.00
CA ALA A 106 -12.48 -1.42 -11.19
C ALA A 106 -12.36 0.01 -10.62
N VAL A 107 -12.09 0.11 -9.33
CA VAL A 107 -11.68 1.36 -8.70
C VAL A 107 -10.18 1.54 -8.92
N GLY A 108 -9.82 2.47 -9.81
CA GLY A 108 -8.45 2.82 -10.16
C GLY A 108 -7.79 1.93 -11.22
N GLU A 109 -6.78 2.49 -11.86
CA GLU A 109 -6.11 1.90 -13.01
C GLU A 109 -5.40 0.57 -12.70
N LYS A 110 -4.72 0.48 -11.54
CA LYS A 110 -4.02 -0.75 -11.13
C LYS A 110 -4.99 -1.92 -10.95
N THR A 111 -6.19 -1.66 -10.43
CA THR A 111 -7.24 -2.65 -10.25
C THR A 111 -7.81 -3.08 -11.60
N ALA A 112 -8.02 -2.13 -12.52
CA ALA A 112 -8.45 -2.43 -13.89
C ALA A 112 -7.40 -3.28 -14.63
N GLN A 113 -6.12 -2.96 -14.48
CA GLN A 113 -5.05 -3.74 -15.06
C GLN A 113 -4.97 -5.15 -14.48
N ALA A 114 -5.23 -5.33 -13.18
CA ALA A 114 -5.27 -6.65 -12.55
C ALA A 114 -6.39 -7.53 -13.13
N LEU A 115 -7.59 -6.97 -13.34
CA LEU A 115 -8.68 -7.69 -14.03
C LEU A 115 -8.33 -8.02 -15.47
N LYS A 116 -7.75 -7.06 -16.20
CA LYS A 116 -7.31 -7.26 -17.58
C LYS A 116 -6.25 -8.37 -17.71
N ASN A 117 -5.32 -8.47 -16.77
CA ASN A 117 -4.31 -9.54 -16.75
C ASN A 117 -4.93 -10.93 -16.54
N ALA A 118 -6.17 -10.98 -16.03
CA ALA A 118 -6.97 -12.20 -15.89
C ALA A 118 -8.01 -12.37 -17.04
N ASP A 119 -7.81 -11.67 -18.16
CA ASP A 119 -8.70 -11.67 -19.33
C ASP A 119 -10.13 -11.23 -19.04
N ILE A 120 -10.34 -10.43 -17.97
CA ILE A 120 -11.65 -9.86 -17.62
C ILE A 120 -11.69 -8.39 -18.06
N PRO A 121 -12.52 -8.05 -19.07
CA PRO A 121 -12.69 -6.66 -19.47
C PRO A 121 -13.37 -5.86 -18.35
N ALA A 122 -12.68 -4.85 -17.83
CA ALA A 122 -13.19 -4.02 -16.75
C ALA A 122 -13.42 -2.58 -17.19
N ILE A 123 -14.52 -2.02 -16.72
CA ILE A 123 -14.88 -0.60 -16.89
C ILE A 123 -14.29 0.16 -15.69
N SER A 124 -13.58 1.24 -15.96
CA SER A 124 -13.06 2.15 -14.92
C SER A 124 -13.31 3.59 -15.30
N SER A 125 -13.37 4.46 -14.30
CA SER A 125 -13.47 5.91 -14.56
C SER A 125 -12.20 6.43 -15.24
N LYS A 126 -12.37 7.31 -16.23
CA LYS A 126 -11.27 8.02 -16.90
C LYS A 126 -10.92 9.35 -16.22
N ILE A 127 -11.75 9.83 -15.29
CA ILE A 127 -11.67 11.19 -14.72
C ILE A 127 -11.12 11.16 -13.29
N GLY A 128 -11.10 10.00 -12.65
CA GLY A 128 -10.60 9.82 -11.28
C GLY A 128 -10.39 8.35 -10.95
N PHE A 129 -9.71 8.10 -9.82
CA PHE A 129 -9.27 6.75 -9.42
C PHE A 129 -9.91 6.32 -8.10
N ASP A 130 -11.04 6.93 -7.72
CA ASP A 130 -11.78 6.72 -6.49
C ASP A 130 -13.20 6.17 -6.73
N SER A 131 -13.87 5.83 -5.64
CA SER A 131 -15.23 5.30 -5.68
C SER A 131 -16.25 6.32 -6.19
N GLU A 132 -16.05 7.59 -5.89
CA GLU A 132 -16.89 8.70 -6.33
C GLU A 132 -16.86 8.84 -7.86
N SER A 133 -15.68 8.73 -8.45
CA SER A 133 -15.50 8.77 -9.90
C SER A 133 -16.12 7.56 -10.60
N LEU A 134 -16.07 6.37 -9.97
CA LEU A 134 -16.74 5.18 -10.50
C LEU A 134 -18.26 5.32 -10.50
N LEU A 135 -18.84 5.88 -9.44
CA LEU A 135 -20.28 6.13 -9.31
C LEU A 135 -20.84 7.08 -10.37
N ASN A 136 -20.00 7.88 -11.04
CA ASN A 136 -20.41 8.78 -12.13
C ASN A 136 -20.49 8.08 -13.49
N LEU A 137 -20.21 6.80 -13.58
CA LEU A 137 -20.36 6.06 -14.84
C LEU A 137 -21.85 5.90 -15.20
N PRO A 138 -22.21 6.12 -16.47
CA PRO A 138 -23.62 6.01 -16.93
C PRO A 138 -24.27 4.67 -16.60
N GLU A 139 -23.49 3.59 -16.65
CA GLU A 139 -23.94 2.21 -16.38
C GLU A 139 -24.35 1.99 -14.92
N LEU A 140 -23.94 2.86 -14.01
CA LEU A 140 -24.21 2.78 -12.59
C LEU A 140 -25.20 3.84 -12.10
N THR A 141 -25.93 4.52 -13.00
CA THR A 141 -26.86 5.59 -12.63
C THR A 141 -28.29 5.10 -12.33
N ALA A 142 -28.75 4.06 -13.02
CA ALA A 142 -30.09 3.48 -12.85
C ALA A 142 -29.95 1.97 -12.68
N LEU A 143 -30.20 1.48 -11.45
CA LEU A 143 -29.89 0.12 -11.04
C LEU A 143 -31.09 -0.60 -10.41
N GLU A 144 -32.31 -0.16 -10.73
CA GLU A 144 -33.52 -0.73 -10.18
C GLU A 144 -33.52 -2.26 -10.34
N HIS A 145 -33.61 -2.97 -9.21
CA HIS A 145 -33.61 -4.43 -9.11
C HIS A 145 -32.34 -5.15 -9.62
N GLN A 146 -31.27 -4.40 -9.95
CA GLN A 146 -30.01 -5.03 -10.35
C GLN A 146 -29.18 -5.43 -9.13
N LYS A 147 -28.57 -6.61 -9.21
CA LYS A 147 -27.66 -7.10 -8.17
C LYS A 147 -26.23 -6.68 -8.45
N VAL A 148 -25.58 -6.13 -7.43
CA VAL A 148 -24.19 -5.67 -7.47
C VAL A 148 -23.40 -6.43 -6.42
N LEU A 149 -22.28 -7.03 -6.81
CA LEU A 149 -21.29 -7.60 -5.89
C LEU A 149 -20.08 -6.67 -5.78
N ILE A 150 -19.74 -6.25 -4.57
CA ILE A 150 -18.54 -5.46 -4.32
C ILE A 150 -17.47 -6.37 -3.71
N LEU A 151 -16.39 -6.58 -4.45
CA LEU A 151 -15.19 -7.29 -3.98
C LEU A 151 -14.30 -6.32 -3.20
N ARG A 152 -14.10 -6.59 -1.89
CA ARG A 152 -13.38 -5.66 -1.01
C ARG A 152 -12.59 -6.34 0.11
N GLY A 153 -11.78 -5.56 0.83
CA GLY A 153 -11.28 -5.94 2.14
C GLY A 153 -12.33 -5.68 3.22
N ALA A 154 -12.28 -6.44 4.29
CA ALA A 154 -13.15 -6.29 5.45
C ALA A 154 -12.99 -4.90 6.09
N GLY A 155 -14.11 -4.30 6.45
CA GLY A 155 -14.14 -2.91 6.91
C GLY A 155 -13.89 -1.93 5.76
N GLY A 156 -14.15 -0.69 5.95
CA GLY A 156 -13.96 0.33 4.92
C GLY A 156 -15.21 1.17 4.74
N ARG A 157 -15.16 2.06 3.72
CA ARG A 157 -16.25 3.02 3.49
C ARG A 157 -17.48 2.32 2.94
N GLU A 158 -18.66 2.69 3.45
CA GLU A 158 -19.94 2.21 2.96
C GLU A 158 -20.46 3.01 1.75
N LEU A 159 -19.76 4.08 1.36
CA LEU A 159 -20.17 5.02 0.33
C LEU A 159 -20.66 4.35 -0.97
N LEU A 160 -19.91 3.36 -1.48
CA LEU A 160 -20.29 2.66 -2.71
C LEU A 160 -21.64 1.94 -2.55
N LYS A 161 -21.83 1.22 -1.46
CA LYS A 161 -23.07 0.49 -1.18
C LYS A 161 -24.22 1.45 -1.03
N ASP A 162 -24.09 2.46 -0.16
CA ASP A 162 -25.13 3.43 0.12
C ASP A 162 -25.61 4.12 -1.16
N GLN A 163 -24.68 4.54 -2.03
CA GLN A 163 -25.00 5.22 -3.28
C GLN A 163 -25.65 4.28 -4.32
N LEU A 164 -25.19 3.03 -4.42
CA LEU A 164 -25.78 2.05 -5.35
C LEU A 164 -27.16 1.62 -4.89
N GLU A 165 -27.38 1.42 -3.59
CA GLU A 165 -28.71 1.11 -3.01
C GLU A 165 -29.69 2.28 -3.18
N GLN A 166 -29.25 3.54 -3.04
CA GLN A 166 -30.06 4.72 -3.35
C GLN A 166 -30.50 4.75 -4.82
N ARG A 167 -29.77 4.11 -5.73
CA ARG A 167 -30.08 3.98 -7.16
C ARG A 167 -30.92 2.72 -7.48
N GLY A 168 -31.41 2.02 -6.45
CA GLY A 168 -32.27 0.84 -6.58
C GLY A 168 -31.56 -0.50 -6.68
N ALA A 169 -30.24 -0.55 -6.53
CA ALA A 169 -29.47 -1.80 -6.54
C ALA A 169 -29.70 -2.65 -5.28
N ILE A 170 -29.54 -3.96 -5.43
CA ILE A 170 -29.36 -4.91 -4.33
C ILE A 170 -27.85 -5.18 -4.24
N VAL A 171 -27.23 -4.74 -3.13
CA VAL A 171 -25.76 -4.75 -3.01
C VAL A 171 -25.28 -5.75 -1.97
N ASP A 172 -24.46 -6.70 -2.41
CA ASP A 172 -23.75 -7.64 -1.55
C ASP A 172 -22.27 -7.29 -1.47
N TYR A 173 -21.66 -7.53 -0.30
CA TYR A 173 -20.22 -7.45 -0.10
C TYR A 173 -19.57 -8.83 -0.09
N ALA A 174 -18.49 -8.97 -0.84
CA ALA A 174 -17.53 -10.04 -0.65
C ALA A 174 -16.32 -9.46 0.09
N ASP A 175 -16.31 -9.58 1.42
CA ASP A 175 -15.16 -9.24 2.26
C ASP A 175 -14.12 -10.34 2.13
N LEU A 176 -13.12 -10.12 1.28
CA LEU A 176 -12.18 -11.14 0.80
C LEU A 176 -10.89 -11.23 1.59
N TYR A 177 -10.47 -10.11 2.15
CA TYR A 177 -9.24 -10.00 2.93
C TYR A 177 -9.42 -8.99 4.06
N GLN A 178 -8.59 -9.13 5.05
CA GLN A 178 -8.47 -8.16 6.14
C GLN A 178 -7.06 -7.60 6.19
N ARG A 179 -6.96 -6.40 6.74
CA ARG A 179 -5.69 -5.73 7.01
C ARG A 179 -5.44 -5.78 8.49
N ASP A 180 -4.36 -6.39 8.87
CA ASP A 180 -3.97 -6.51 10.27
C ASP A 180 -2.53 -6.02 10.49
N CYS A 181 -2.22 -5.67 11.71
CA CYS A 181 -0.84 -5.50 12.13
C CYS A 181 -0.21 -6.90 12.31
N PRO A 182 0.88 -7.22 11.62
CA PRO A 182 1.54 -8.52 11.76
C PRO A 182 1.98 -8.77 13.20
N ASN A 183 1.83 -10.00 13.64
CA ASN A 183 2.33 -10.43 14.95
C ASN A 183 3.75 -11.01 14.79
N TYR A 184 4.75 -10.18 14.98
CA TYR A 184 6.15 -10.56 14.93
C TYR A 184 6.62 -11.20 16.24
N ALA A 185 7.48 -12.22 16.14
CA ALA A 185 8.22 -12.70 17.30
C ALA A 185 9.19 -11.63 17.83
N VAL A 186 9.44 -11.62 19.14
CA VAL A 186 10.36 -10.67 19.76
C VAL A 186 11.75 -10.66 19.11
N SER A 187 12.24 -11.84 18.68
CA SER A 187 13.52 -11.96 17.96
C SER A 187 13.51 -11.20 16.64
N GLU A 188 12.44 -11.30 15.85
CA GLU A 188 12.31 -10.62 14.56
C GLU A 188 12.30 -9.10 14.73
N ILE A 189 11.59 -8.63 15.78
CA ILE A 189 11.56 -7.19 16.09
C ILE A 189 12.96 -6.70 16.52
N ASN A 190 13.64 -7.47 17.38
CA ASN A 190 14.99 -7.15 17.82
C ASN A 190 15.98 -7.14 16.64
N ASP A 191 15.89 -8.11 15.74
CA ASP A 191 16.75 -8.17 14.55
C ASP A 191 16.53 -6.95 13.65
N ALA A 192 15.27 -6.56 13.42
CA ALA A 192 14.92 -5.43 12.57
C ALA A 192 15.26 -4.06 13.18
N LEU A 193 14.93 -3.85 14.45
CA LEU A 193 15.01 -2.52 15.07
C LEU A 193 16.29 -2.30 15.87
N ILE A 194 16.89 -3.35 16.46
CA ILE A 194 18.06 -3.25 17.33
C ILE A 194 19.33 -3.71 16.60
N THR A 195 19.33 -4.94 16.08
CA THR A 195 20.53 -5.52 15.45
C THR A 195 20.83 -4.84 14.13
N PHE A 196 19.83 -4.73 13.25
CA PHE A 196 19.94 -3.99 12.01
C PHE A 196 20.08 -2.48 12.29
N SER A 197 19.36 -1.97 13.27
CA SER A 197 19.40 -0.57 13.74
C SER A 197 19.27 0.42 12.58
N PRO A 198 18.10 0.56 11.95
CA PRO A 198 17.91 1.40 10.78
C PRO A 198 18.23 2.88 11.08
N ASP A 199 18.79 3.57 10.11
CA ASP A 199 19.01 5.02 10.17
C ASP A 199 17.76 5.76 9.68
N ILE A 200 17.06 5.16 8.70
CA ILE A 200 15.87 5.70 8.06
C ILE A 200 14.74 4.66 8.07
N LEU A 201 13.56 5.10 8.50
CA LEU A 201 12.32 4.34 8.49
C LEU A 201 11.41 4.89 7.38
N ILE A 202 10.88 4.05 6.49
CA ILE A 202 9.94 4.47 5.45
C ILE A 202 8.55 3.97 5.79
N ALA A 203 7.64 4.89 6.18
CA ALA A 203 6.26 4.61 6.55
C ALA A 203 5.29 5.46 5.71
N LEU A 204 4.79 4.91 4.58
CA LEU A 204 4.04 5.67 3.59
C LEU A 204 2.52 5.71 3.85
N SER A 205 2.09 5.51 5.08
CA SER A 205 0.72 5.80 5.55
C SER A 205 0.70 6.01 7.06
N GLY A 206 -0.35 6.67 7.57
CA GLY A 206 -0.53 6.82 9.01
C GLY A 206 -0.71 5.46 9.71
N GLU A 207 -1.40 4.52 9.08
CA GLU A 207 -1.58 3.15 9.59
C GLU A 207 -0.23 2.42 9.73
N THR A 208 0.59 2.45 8.67
CA THR A 208 1.94 1.89 8.68
C THR A 208 2.80 2.47 9.80
N LEU A 209 2.74 3.79 9.98
CA LEU A 209 3.48 4.49 11.02
C LEU A 209 3.02 4.08 12.44
N HIS A 210 1.71 4.06 12.69
CA HIS A 210 1.17 3.66 13.99
C HIS A 210 1.50 2.21 14.32
N ASN A 211 1.35 1.30 13.34
CA ASN A 211 1.68 -0.11 13.52
C ASN A 211 3.17 -0.30 13.82
N LEU A 212 4.07 0.44 13.13
CA LEU A 212 5.51 0.38 13.39
C LEU A 212 5.84 0.78 14.83
N VAL A 213 5.21 1.87 15.33
CA VAL A 213 5.37 2.30 16.73
C VAL A 213 4.80 1.25 17.68
N ASN A 214 3.59 0.73 17.43
CA ASN A 214 2.96 -0.29 18.27
C ASN A 214 3.82 -1.57 18.36
N ILE A 215 4.39 -2.04 17.24
CA ILE A 215 5.29 -3.19 17.20
C ILE A 215 6.53 -2.90 18.06
N SER A 216 7.11 -1.71 17.96
CA SER A 216 8.31 -1.32 18.72
C SER A 216 8.05 -1.19 20.22
N GLN A 217 6.80 -0.99 20.63
CA GLN A 217 6.38 -0.84 22.04
C GLN A 217 5.98 -2.17 22.69
N ASN A 218 6.18 -3.31 22.02
CA ASN A 218 5.88 -4.61 22.61
C ASN A 218 6.63 -4.77 23.94
N LYS A 219 5.90 -5.10 25.02
CA LYS A 219 6.41 -5.12 26.40
C LYS A 219 7.56 -6.10 26.64
N ASP A 220 7.66 -7.11 25.79
CA ASP A 220 8.72 -8.14 25.87
C ASP A 220 10.03 -7.69 25.19
N ILE A 221 10.01 -6.52 24.53
CA ILE A 221 11.20 -5.91 23.94
C ILE A 221 11.89 -5.08 25.02
N ALA A 222 13.20 -5.26 25.17
CA ALA A 222 13.98 -4.52 26.16
C ALA A 222 13.71 -3.02 26.08
N THR A 223 13.46 -2.39 27.22
CA THR A 223 13.06 -0.96 27.41
C THR A 223 13.91 0.06 26.63
N LYS A 224 15.08 -0.33 26.15
CA LYS A 224 15.95 0.48 25.28
C LYS A 224 15.42 0.69 23.87
N SER A 225 14.46 -0.10 23.38
CA SER A 225 13.99 0.00 21.99
C SER A 225 12.88 1.04 21.78
N GLN A 226 12.12 1.39 22.82
CA GLN A 226 11.04 2.38 22.70
C GLN A 226 11.56 3.79 22.36
N HIS A 227 12.68 4.21 22.97
CA HIS A 227 13.32 5.48 22.60
C HIS A 227 14.11 5.38 21.30
N ALA A 228 14.56 4.17 20.93
CA ALA A 228 15.41 3.99 19.77
C ALA A 228 14.71 4.22 18.43
N ILE A 229 13.39 4.02 18.32
CA ILE A 229 12.69 4.19 17.03
C ILE A 229 12.34 5.66 16.75
N THR A 230 11.94 6.43 17.76
CA THR A 230 11.57 7.84 17.62
C THR A 230 12.76 8.76 17.40
N ASP A 231 13.97 8.30 17.78
CA ASP A 231 15.23 8.99 17.53
C ASP A 231 15.72 8.83 16.07
N LYS A 232 15.10 7.89 15.32
CA LYS A 232 15.45 7.65 13.92
C LYS A 232 14.76 8.64 13.00
N THR A 233 15.30 8.80 11.81
CA THR A 233 14.62 9.54 10.76
C THR A 233 13.46 8.74 10.22
N VAL A 234 12.27 9.35 10.13
CA VAL A 234 11.12 8.74 9.47
C VAL A 234 10.73 9.51 8.21
N LEU A 235 10.59 8.81 7.08
CA LEU A 235 10.07 9.34 5.85
C LEU A 235 8.58 8.96 5.74
N VAL A 236 7.73 9.98 5.63
CA VAL A 236 6.27 9.86 5.61
C VAL A 236 5.67 10.55 4.38
N PRO A 237 4.44 10.18 3.95
CA PRO A 237 3.92 10.55 2.63
C PRO A 237 3.42 12.00 2.53
N SER A 238 3.14 12.67 3.64
CA SER A 238 2.50 14.00 3.64
C SER A 238 2.64 14.70 4.98
N ASN A 239 2.40 16.02 4.99
CA ASN A 239 2.42 16.82 6.21
C ASN A 239 1.41 16.33 7.26
N ARG A 240 0.23 15.84 6.85
CA ARG A 240 -0.74 15.24 7.78
C ARG A 240 -0.16 14.04 8.52
N VAL A 241 0.61 13.18 7.86
CA VAL A 241 1.25 12.03 8.51
C VAL A 241 2.49 12.48 9.28
N ALA A 242 3.18 13.55 8.85
CA ALA A 242 4.26 14.16 9.61
C ALA A 242 3.77 14.71 10.96
N ASP A 243 2.59 15.31 11.02
CA ASP A 243 1.99 15.76 12.28
C ASP A 243 1.68 14.57 13.21
N GLN A 244 1.20 13.45 12.66
CA GLN A 244 1.05 12.21 13.41
C GLN A 244 2.40 11.68 13.93
N ALA A 245 3.45 11.72 13.10
CA ALA A 245 4.79 11.30 13.52
C ALA A 245 5.33 12.16 14.67
N ARG A 246 5.13 13.49 14.62
CA ARG A 246 5.48 14.39 15.73
C ARG A 246 4.74 14.04 17.02
N SER A 247 3.44 13.76 16.94
CA SER A 247 2.64 13.37 18.09
C SER A 247 3.06 12.02 18.69
N LEU A 248 3.67 11.14 17.88
CA LEU A 248 4.26 9.86 18.30
C LEU A 248 5.70 9.99 18.83
N GLY A 249 6.28 11.20 18.84
CA GLY A 249 7.59 11.49 19.41
C GLY A 249 8.76 11.52 18.42
N PHE A 250 8.51 11.39 17.10
CA PHE A 250 9.58 11.55 16.11
C PHE A 250 10.02 13.01 15.99
N SER A 251 11.31 13.26 16.05
CA SER A 251 11.92 14.59 15.84
C SER A 251 12.44 14.79 14.42
N ASN A 252 12.94 13.73 13.77
CA ASN A 252 13.50 13.77 12.42
C ASN A 252 12.51 13.22 11.41
N ILE A 253 11.82 14.11 10.68
CA ILE A 253 10.72 13.72 9.78
C ILE A 253 10.96 14.30 8.40
N TRP A 254 10.97 13.44 7.38
CA TRP A 254 11.10 13.85 5.99
C TRP A 254 9.79 13.61 5.24
N VAL A 255 9.43 14.56 4.39
CA VAL A 255 8.24 14.48 3.54
C VAL A 255 8.67 14.73 2.09
N PRO A 256 8.48 13.76 1.18
CA PRO A 256 8.82 13.93 -0.22
C PRO A 256 7.82 14.88 -0.90
N GLN A 257 8.22 15.48 -2.01
CA GLN A 257 7.33 16.35 -2.80
C GLN A 257 6.22 15.55 -3.50
N GLU A 258 6.52 14.32 -3.91
CA GLU A 258 5.62 13.39 -4.59
C GLU A 258 5.77 11.97 -4.02
N LEU A 259 4.77 11.12 -4.27
CA LEU A 259 4.74 9.73 -3.78
C LEU A 259 5.15 8.72 -4.87
N ASN A 260 6.14 9.05 -5.70
CA ASN A 260 6.78 8.08 -6.60
C ASN A 260 8.16 7.67 -6.07
N GLU A 261 8.69 6.55 -6.56
CA GLU A 261 9.96 6.00 -6.06
C GLU A 261 11.12 6.97 -6.21
N GLN A 262 11.20 7.68 -7.33
CA GLN A 262 12.27 8.64 -7.57
C GLN A 262 12.24 9.79 -6.56
N ALA A 263 11.05 10.34 -6.28
CA ALA A 263 10.89 11.42 -5.30
C ALA A 263 11.23 10.97 -3.86
N LEU A 264 10.95 9.70 -3.51
CA LEU A 264 11.37 9.12 -2.23
C LEU A 264 12.90 9.05 -2.13
N VAL A 265 13.56 8.56 -3.18
CA VAL A 265 15.03 8.47 -3.26
C VAL A 265 15.65 9.85 -3.20
N ASP A 266 15.14 10.82 -3.95
CA ASP A 266 15.64 12.20 -4.00
C ASP A 266 15.44 12.91 -2.65
N CYS A 267 14.33 12.65 -1.97
CA CYS A 267 14.08 13.17 -0.62
C CYS A 267 15.13 12.64 0.37
N ILE A 268 15.41 11.32 0.35
CA ILE A 268 16.45 10.74 1.20
C ILE A 268 17.81 11.34 0.86
N LYS A 269 18.17 11.39 -0.41
CA LYS A 269 19.46 11.91 -0.88
C LYS A 269 19.70 13.35 -0.42
N SER A 270 18.72 14.23 -0.63
CA SER A 270 18.83 15.65 -0.30
C SER A 270 18.99 15.91 1.20
N ASN A 271 18.22 15.17 2.02
CA ASN A 271 18.23 15.37 3.47
C ASN A 271 19.39 14.65 4.16
N TYR A 272 19.80 13.47 3.65
CA TYR A 272 20.89 12.70 4.25
C TYR A 272 22.25 13.36 4.04
N CYS A 273 22.48 14.00 2.88
CA CYS A 273 23.67 14.82 2.64
C CYS A 273 23.76 15.98 3.64
N ALA A 274 22.65 16.72 3.80
CA ALA A 274 22.62 17.86 4.70
C ALA A 274 22.83 17.46 6.19
N PHE A 275 22.42 16.24 6.57
CA PHE A 275 22.60 15.74 7.92
C PHE A 275 24.06 15.37 8.23
N ASN A 276 24.77 14.77 7.29
CA ASN A 276 26.19 14.39 7.46
C ASN A 276 27.15 15.58 7.38
N ASP A 277 26.77 16.65 6.69
CA ASP A 277 27.59 17.87 6.60
C ASP A 277 27.51 18.72 7.90
N MET A 278 26.57 18.41 8.80
CA MET A 278 26.37 19.09 10.09
C MET A 278 26.90 18.30 11.30
N SER A 279 27.40 17.08 11.10
CA SER A 279 27.94 16.18 12.14
C SER A 279 29.46 16.12 12.07
#